data_d0305b320bcc0280d4ecfe00ccdb2e02
#
_entry.id   d0305b320bcc0280d4ecfe00ccdb2e02
#
_cell.length_a   1.000
_cell.length_b   1.000
_cell.length_c   1.000
_cell.angle_alpha   90.00
_cell.angle_beta   90.00
_cell.angle_gamma   90.00
#
_symmetry.space_group_name_H-M   'P 1'
#
loop_
_entity.id
_entity.type
_entity.pdbx_description
1 polymer ?
#
loop_
_entity_poly.entity_id
_entity_poly.type
_entity_poly.pdbx_seq_one_letter_code
_entity_poly.pdbx_strand_id
1 'polypeptide(L)'
;MEKSYKEILPLINTFIFDVDGVLTDGSVIVFPGGDQVRTMNIKDGYAIKTAINKGYHICVISGGTNQAIVSRLRDLGITDIYLGAHNKVEQLKEFLDIYRLSPETTL
;
A
#
# COMPACT_ATOMS: atom_id res chain seq x y z
N MET A 1 -19.50 -14.83 -16.83
CA MET A 1 -18.26 -15.23 -17.53
C MET A 1 -17.07 -14.51 -16.90
N GLU A 2 -16.10 -15.25 -16.44
CA GLU A 2 -14.91 -14.67 -15.87
C GLU A 2 -14.05 -14.03 -16.95
N LYS A 3 -13.60 -12.80 -16.70
CA LYS A 3 -12.66 -12.14 -17.59
C LYS A 3 -11.24 -12.63 -17.31
N SER A 4 -10.44 -12.80 -18.39
CA SER A 4 -9.02 -13.09 -18.21
C SER A 4 -8.31 -11.88 -17.58
N TYR A 5 -7.14 -12.10 -16.95
CA TYR A 5 -6.38 -11.00 -16.35
C TYR A 5 -5.99 -9.94 -17.39
N LYS A 6 -5.80 -10.33 -18.66
CA LYS A 6 -5.47 -9.37 -19.74
C LYS A 6 -6.62 -8.41 -20.03
N GLU A 7 -7.86 -8.82 -19.79
CA GLU A 7 -9.02 -7.97 -19.93
C GLU A 7 -9.23 -7.08 -18.71
N ILE A 8 -8.88 -7.58 -17.52
CA ILE A 8 -9.07 -6.89 -16.24
C ILE A 8 -8.00 -5.84 -15.97
N LEU A 9 -6.71 -6.14 -16.25
CA LEU A 9 -5.60 -5.24 -15.93
C LEU A 9 -5.77 -3.81 -16.45
N PRO A 10 -6.22 -3.57 -17.68
CA PRO A 10 -6.45 -2.19 -18.14
C PRO A 10 -7.53 -1.44 -17.37
N LEU A 11 -8.39 -2.14 -16.64
CA LEU A 11 -9.47 -1.55 -15.85
C LEU A 11 -9.04 -1.23 -14.41
N ILE A 12 -7.90 -1.75 -13.96
CA ILE A 12 -7.40 -1.51 -12.60
C ILE A 12 -7.00 -0.05 -12.44
N ASN A 13 -7.52 0.60 -11.42
CA ASN A 13 -7.20 1.99 -11.09
C ASN A 13 -6.76 2.18 -9.65
N THR A 14 -6.75 1.11 -8.86
CA THR A 14 -6.52 1.16 -7.42
C THR A 14 -5.63 0.00 -7.00
N PHE A 15 -4.62 0.30 -6.20
CA PHE A 15 -3.71 -0.69 -5.63
C PHE A 15 -3.70 -0.56 -4.12
N ILE A 16 -3.76 -1.69 -3.43
CA ILE A 16 -3.69 -1.75 -1.98
C ILE A 16 -2.52 -2.65 -1.59
N PHE A 17 -1.60 -2.12 -0.81
CA PHE A 17 -0.38 -2.81 -0.41
C PHE A 17 -0.32 -3.06 1.09
N ASP A 18 0.22 -4.20 1.48
CA ASP A 18 0.80 -4.42 2.78
C ASP A 18 2.25 -3.89 2.76
N VAL A 19 2.85 -3.70 3.92
CA VAL A 19 4.24 -3.22 4.03
C VAL A 19 5.20 -4.40 4.12
N ASP A 20 5.11 -5.20 5.18
CA ASP A 20 6.08 -6.26 5.46
C ASP A 20 5.93 -7.42 4.45
N GLY A 21 7.01 -7.74 3.78
CA GLY A 21 7.04 -8.79 2.77
C GLY A 21 6.51 -8.38 1.40
N VAL A 22 5.94 -7.19 1.26
CA VAL A 22 5.43 -6.65 -0.02
C VAL A 22 6.24 -5.43 -0.44
N LEU A 23 6.21 -4.34 0.34
CA LEU A 23 7.03 -3.16 0.10
C LEU A 23 8.42 -3.29 0.73
N THR A 24 8.59 -4.20 1.65
CA THR A 24 9.88 -4.62 2.21
C THR A 24 10.10 -6.10 1.91
N ASP A 25 11.29 -6.60 2.19
CA ASP A 25 11.60 -8.03 2.05
C ASP A 25 11.20 -8.87 3.28
N GLY A 26 10.52 -8.24 4.24
CA GLY A 26 10.14 -8.86 5.50
C GLY A 26 11.21 -8.79 6.59
N SER A 27 12.43 -8.36 6.25
CA SER A 27 13.52 -8.23 7.22
C SER A 27 13.31 -7.01 8.11
N VAL A 28 13.68 -7.13 9.38
CA VAL A 28 13.61 -6.05 10.35
C VAL A 28 14.96 -5.97 11.08
N ILE A 29 15.53 -4.78 11.17
CA ILE A 29 16.71 -4.51 11.97
C ILE A 29 16.23 -4.00 13.32
N VAL A 30 16.58 -4.70 14.39
CA VAL A 30 16.18 -4.33 15.76
C VAL A 30 17.37 -3.71 16.47
N PHE A 31 17.19 -2.49 16.98
CA PHE A 31 18.20 -1.82 17.78
C PHE A 31 18.02 -2.14 19.28
N PRO A 32 19.09 -1.97 20.10
CA PRO A 32 19.01 -2.30 21.53
C PRO A 32 17.90 -1.55 22.28
N GLY A 33 17.48 -0.38 21.81
CA GLY A 33 16.36 0.38 22.39
C GLY A 33 14.98 -0.10 22.00
N GLY A 34 14.87 -1.15 21.20
CA GLY A 34 13.61 -1.68 20.72
C GLY A 34 13.13 -1.10 19.39
N ASP A 35 13.83 -0.12 18.83
CA ASP A 35 13.50 0.44 17.55
C ASP A 35 13.66 -0.61 16.44
N GLN A 36 12.70 -0.63 15.51
CA GLN A 36 12.71 -1.54 14.38
C GLN A 36 12.83 -0.72 13.08
N VAL A 37 13.77 -1.11 12.25
CA VAL A 37 14.05 -0.46 10.97
C VAL A 37 13.86 -1.44 9.83
N ARG A 38 13.19 -0.98 8.77
CA ARG A 38 12.92 -1.76 7.56
C ARG A 38 13.57 -1.09 6.36
N THR A 39 13.97 -1.90 5.39
CA THR A 39 14.54 -1.43 4.14
C THR A 39 13.51 -1.54 3.03
N MET A 40 13.28 -0.44 2.31
CA MET A 40 12.37 -0.40 1.16
C MET A 40 13.18 -0.32 -0.14
N ASN A 41 12.66 -0.93 -1.20
CA ASN A 41 13.30 -0.92 -2.51
C ASN A 41 13.05 0.44 -3.20
N ILE A 42 14.12 1.07 -3.69
CA ILE A 42 14.04 2.36 -4.38
C ILE A 42 13.22 2.27 -5.67
N LYS A 43 13.32 1.14 -6.39
CA LYS A 43 12.56 0.92 -7.63
C LYS A 43 11.05 0.84 -7.36
N ASP A 44 10.65 0.20 -6.26
CA ASP A 44 9.26 0.16 -5.85
C ASP A 44 8.75 1.55 -5.52
N GLY A 45 9.54 2.36 -4.84
CA GLY A 45 9.21 3.75 -4.54
C GLY A 45 8.98 4.58 -5.80
N TYR A 46 9.85 4.42 -6.79
CA TYR A 46 9.71 5.12 -8.07
C TYR A 46 8.44 4.70 -8.81
N ALA A 47 8.15 3.40 -8.84
CA ALA A 47 6.95 2.87 -9.48
C ALA A 47 5.68 3.40 -8.83
N ILE A 48 5.63 3.45 -7.50
CA ILE A 48 4.50 3.98 -6.74
C ILE A 48 4.28 5.46 -7.07
N LYS A 49 5.33 6.26 -7.03
CA LYS A 49 5.24 7.69 -7.32
C LYS A 49 4.76 7.93 -8.76
N THR A 50 5.26 7.16 -9.70
CA THR A 50 4.84 7.24 -11.10
C THR A 50 3.36 6.89 -11.25
N ALA A 51 2.88 5.85 -10.57
CA ALA A 51 1.48 5.44 -10.61
C ALA A 51 0.57 6.55 -10.04
N ILE A 52 0.95 7.15 -8.92
CA ILE A 52 0.17 8.25 -8.32
C ILE A 52 0.10 9.44 -9.29
N ASN A 53 1.21 9.80 -9.91
CA ASN A 53 1.24 10.90 -10.88
C ASN A 53 0.36 10.63 -12.11
N LYS A 54 0.11 9.37 -12.43
CA LYS A 54 -0.77 8.97 -13.52
C LYS A 54 -2.24 8.83 -13.11
N GLY A 55 -2.57 9.12 -11.87
CA GLY A 55 -3.94 9.12 -11.39
C GLY A 55 -4.42 7.83 -10.76
N TYR A 56 -3.55 6.86 -10.53
CA TYR A 56 -3.93 5.63 -9.80
C TYR A 56 -4.12 5.93 -8.31
N HIS A 57 -5.08 5.25 -7.71
CA HIS A 57 -5.29 5.30 -6.27
C HIS A 57 -4.41 4.25 -5.58
N ILE A 58 -3.69 4.67 -4.55
CA ILE A 58 -2.82 3.77 -3.79
C ILE A 58 -3.12 3.92 -2.30
N CYS A 59 -3.36 2.78 -1.65
CA CYS A 59 -3.59 2.69 -0.22
C CYS A 59 -2.63 1.68 0.39
N VAL A 60 -2.16 1.95 1.59
CA VAL A 60 -1.35 1.02 2.37
C VAL A 60 -2.11 0.63 3.63
N ILE A 61 -2.25 -0.66 3.87
CA ILE A 61 -2.89 -1.20 5.06
C ILE A 61 -1.89 -2.15 5.73
N SER A 62 -1.46 -1.82 6.93
CA SER A 62 -0.44 -2.59 7.64
C SER A 62 -0.84 -2.87 9.07
N GLY A 63 -0.48 -4.06 9.58
CA GLY A 63 -0.62 -4.39 11.00
C GLY A 63 0.42 -3.73 11.89
N GLY A 64 1.53 -3.25 11.32
CA GLY A 64 2.57 -2.55 12.05
C GLY A 64 2.22 -1.11 12.38
N THR A 65 2.98 -0.50 13.28
CA THR A 65 2.74 0.87 13.77
C THR A 65 3.96 1.79 13.62
N ASN A 66 4.95 1.40 12.81
CA ASN A 66 6.19 2.16 12.66
C ASN A 66 5.96 3.47 11.88
N GLN A 67 6.13 4.60 12.57
CA GLN A 67 5.91 5.93 11.99
C GLN A 67 6.96 6.33 10.95
N ALA A 68 8.15 5.76 10.98
CA ALA A 68 9.17 6.04 9.97
C ALA A 68 8.73 5.57 8.58
N ILE A 69 7.99 4.47 8.52
CA ILE A 69 7.39 3.98 7.28
C ILE A 69 6.36 4.98 6.73
N VAL A 70 5.57 5.58 7.60
CA VAL A 70 4.57 6.59 7.19
C VAL A 70 5.23 7.76 6.49
N SER A 71 6.31 8.31 7.07
CA SER A 71 7.05 9.42 6.45
C SER A 71 7.54 9.05 5.06
N ARG A 72 8.11 7.88 4.88
CA ARG A 72 8.60 7.43 3.58
C ARG A 72 7.46 7.27 2.57
N LEU A 73 6.35 6.68 2.98
CA LEU A 73 5.19 6.49 2.10
C LEU A 73 4.58 7.82 1.69
N ARG A 74 4.49 8.78 2.61
CA ARG A 74 4.01 10.14 2.30
C ARG A 74 4.92 10.88 1.34
N ASP A 75 6.23 10.72 1.47
CA ASP A 75 7.19 11.31 0.53
C ASP A 75 7.00 10.77 -0.89
N LEU A 76 6.53 9.54 -1.04
CA LEU A 76 6.18 8.96 -2.33
C LEU A 76 4.83 9.46 -2.87
N GLY A 77 4.06 10.17 -2.06
CA GLY A 77 2.76 10.70 -2.45
C GLY A 77 1.56 9.89 -1.97
N ILE A 78 1.78 8.84 -1.17
CA ILE A 78 0.68 8.05 -0.61
C ILE A 78 0.07 8.81 0.56
N THR A 79 -1.24 9.06 0.50
CA THR A 79 -1.98 9.78 1.54
C THR A 79 -2.87 8.88 2.38
N ASP A 80 -3.22 7.70 1.87
CA ASP A 80 -4.13 6.77 2.52
C ASP A 80 -3.34 5.61 3.13
N ILE A 81 -2.99 5.76 4.40
CA ILE A 81 -2.14 4.83 5.14
C ILE A 81 -2.84 4.43 6.43
N TYR A 82 -3.12 3.15 6.58
CA TYR A 82 -3.74 2.58 7.78
C TYR A 82 -2.73 1.71 8.49
N LEU A 83 -2.29 2.12 9.66
CA LEU A 83 -1.37 1.37 10.52
C LEU A 83 -2.12 0.70 11.66
N GLY A 84 -1.53 -0.35 12.22
CA GLY A 84 -2.11 -1.09 13.35
C GLY A 84 -3.44 -1.74 13.00
N ALA A 85 -3.66 -2.08 11.74
CA ALA A 85 -4.92 -2.64 11.28
C ALA A 85 -5.09 -4.09 11.75
N HIS A 86 -6.04 -4.32 12.64
CA HIS A 86 -6.39 -5.67 13.11
C HIS A 86 -7.38 -6.34 12.16
N ASN A 87 -8.22 -5.54 11.51
CA ASN A 87 -9.18 -6.02 10.51
C ASN A 87 -8.98 -5.26 9.20
N LYS A 88 -8.16 -5.84 8.33
CA LYS A 88 -7.83 -5.21 7.04
C LYS A 88 -9.03 -5.06 6.13
N VAL A 89 -10.04 -5.92 6.26
CA VAL A 89 -11.26 -5.85 5.44
C VAL A 89 -12.05 -4.57 5.75
N GLU A 90 -12.15 -4.19 7.02
CA GLU A 90 -12.83 -2.95 7.41
C GLU A 90 -12.13 -1.72 6.85
N GLN A 91 -10.79 -1.69 6.95
CA GLN A 91 -9.98 -0.59 6.41
C GLN A 91 -10.12 -0.50 4.89
N LEU A 92 -10.10 -1.64 4.21
CA LEU A 92 -10.32 -1.70 2.78
C LEU A 92 -11.67 -1.12 2.38
N LYS A 93 -12.74 -1.52 3.06
CA LYS A 93 -14.09 -1.01 2.79
C LYS A 93 -14.17 0.49 3.00
N GLU A 94 -13.59 1.01 4.08
CA GLU A 94 -13.57 2.44 4.37
C GLU A 94 -12.88 3.21 3.25
N PHE A 95 -11.71 2.75 2.81
CA PHE A 95 -10.97 3.39 1.72
C PHE A 95 -11.78 3.42 0.42
N LEU A 96 -12.37 2.29 0.04
CA LEU A 96 -13.18 2.20 -1.17
C LEU A 96 -14.41 3.11 -1.11
N ASP A 97 -15.05 3.21 0.05
CA ASP A 97 -16.23 4.06 0.24
C ASP A 97 -15.87 5.55 0.17
N ILE A 98 -14.77 5.97 0.80
CA ILE A 98 -14.34 7.37 0.80
C ILE A 98 -14.14 7.89 -0.62
N TYR A 99 -13.49 7.09 -1.48
CA TYR A 99 -13.19 7.48 -2.86
C TYR A 99 -14.18 6.95 -3.88
N ARG A 100 -15.23 6.27 -3.45
CA ARG A 100 -16.24 5.64 -4.32
C ARG A 100 -15.61 4.69 -5.34
N LEU A 101 -14.64 3.90 -4.89
CA LEU A 101 -13.92 2.95 -5.73
C LEU A 101 -14.62 1.60 -5.74
N SER A 102 -14.39 0.83 -6.81
CA SER A 102 -14.96 -0.50 -6.96
C SER A 102 -13.93 -1.58 -6.61
N PRO A 103 -14.31 -2.64 -5.88
CA PRO A 103 -13.44 -3.80 -5.70
C PRO A 103 -13.02 -4.44 -7.03
N GLU A 104 -13.84 -4.34 -8.07
CA GLU A 104 -13.56 -4.92 -9.39
C GLU A 104 -12.40 -4.24 -10.10
N THR A 105 -12.09 -2.99 -9.78
CA THR A 105 -10.98 -2.22 -10.36
C THR A 105 -9.83 -2.03 -9.39
N THR A 106 -9.81 -2.79 -8.30
CA THR A 106 -8.82 -2.74 -7.23
C THR A 106 -7.98 -4.00 -7.22
N LEU A 107 -6.70 -3.81 -7.06
CA LEU A 107 -5.73 -4.90 -6.97
C LEU A 107 -5.05 -4.90 -5.60
#